data_4ec39bb116647a0ec21f981f8305549d
#
_entry.id   4ec39bb116647a0ec21f981f8305549d
#
_cell.length_a   1.000
_cell.length_b   1.000
_cell.length_c   1.000
_cell.angle_alpha   90.00
_cell.angle_beta   90.00
_cell.angle_gamma   90.00
#
_symmetry.space_group_name_H-M   'P 1'
#
loop_
_entity.id
_entity.type
_entity.pdbx_description
1 polymer ?
#
loop_
_entity_poly.entity_id
_entity_poly.type
_entity_poly.pdbx_seq_one_letter_code
_entity_poly.pdbx_strand_id
1 'polypeptide(L)'
;LGILPGMSGARRLWNDFSDVRIEHYGARRDFPAVKGVSYLSVHLRFGTISVRELVRAAVERRADTWLSELVWREFYFMILDHFPRVADHAFKPEYDAIQWAHWPEGYAAWRAGKTGYPLVDAAMRQLNHSGWMHNRLRMVVASFLSKDLGIDWRLGEKYFADHLNDFDLSANNGGWQWAASSGCDAQPYFRIFNPVTQSEKFDPDGKFIRRYVPELARLGNRDIHAPWQMSQHEQETLGVVIGRDYPAPIVDHAQARVETLARYAIVKKPVSP
;
A
#
# COMPACT_ATOMS: atom_id res chain seq x y z
N LEU A 1 -15.11 -5.55 4.88
CA LEU A 1 -15.92 -4.55 4.19
C LEU A 1 -17.18 -5.20 3.63
N GLY A 2 -18.34 -4.85 4.17
CA GLY A 2 -19.62 -5.27 3.59
C GLY A 2 -19.96 -4.39 2.38
N ILE A 3 -19.30 -4.64 1.24
CA ILE A 3 -19.61 -3.92 -0.01
C ILE A 3 -20.87 -4.55 -0.62
N LEU A 4 -21.95 -3.78 -0.67
CA LEU A 4 -23.17 -4.19 -1.37
C LEU A 4 -22.91 -4.16 -2.88
N PRO A 5 -23.23 -5.24 -3.64
CA PRO A 5 -22.99 -5.28 -5.07
C PRO A 5 -23.95 -4.40 -5.87
N GLY A 6 -23.64 -4.23 -7.15
CA GLY A 6 -24.49 -3.57 -8.13
C GLY A 6 -24.62 -2.05 -7.98
N MET A 7 -25.48 -1.46 -8.80
CA MET A 7 -25.67 0.00 -8.87
C MET A 7 -26.24 0.59 -7.58
N SER A 8 -27.11 -0.14 -6.87
CA SER A 8 -27.69 0.30 -5.59
C SER A 8 -26.62 0.39 -4.49
N GLY A 9 -25.70 -0.58 -4.43
CA GLY A 9 -24.56 -0.55 -3.52
C GLY A 9 -23.63 0.63 -3.82
N ALA A 10 -23.33 0.85 -5.09
CA ALA A 10 -22.54 1.98 -5.54
C ALA A 10 -23.17 3.33 -5.15
N ARG A 11 -24.48 3.48 -5.40
CA ARG A 11 -25.22 4.70 -5.06
C ARG A 11 -25.23 4.97 -3.56
N ARG A 12 -25.40 3.93 -2.74
CA ARG A 12 -25.35 4.07 -1.29
C ARG A 12 -23.99 4.55 -0.80
N LEU A 13 -22.89 3.98 -1.32
CA LEU A 13 -21.52 4.40 -0.96
C LEU A 13 -21.23 5.82 -1.44
N TRP A 14 -21.71 6.16 -2.65
CA TRP A 14 -21.57 7.50 -3.20
C TRP A 14 -22.28 8.55 -2.33
N ASN A 15 -23.55 8.32 -1.98
CA ASN A 15 -24.31 9.24 -1.14
C ASN A 15 -23.64 9.42 0.24
N ASP A 16 -23.25 8.33 0.91
CA ASP A 16 -22.53 8.37 2.20
C ASP A 16 -21.20 9.15 2.09
N PHE A 17 -20.52 9.07 0.94
CA PHE A 17 -19.29 9.82 0.73
C PHE A 17 -19.53 11.28 0.36
N SER A 18 -20.43 11.53 -0.60
CA SER A 18 -20.70 12.87 -1.14
C SER A 18 -21.36 13.82 -0.14
N ASP A 19 -22.20 13.28 0.76
CA ASP A 19 -22.97 14.11 1.68
C ASP A 19 -22.17 14.52 2.92
N VAL A 20 -21.19 13.72 3.33
CA VAL A 20 -20.52 13.93 4.63
C VAL A 20 -18.98 13.99 4.52
N ARG A 21 -18.36 13.26 3.58
CA ARG A 21 -16.92 12.98 3.65
C ARG A 21 -16.08 13.64 2.58
N ILE A 22 -16.66 13.99 1.44
CA ILE A 22 -15.93 14.50 0.27
C ILE A 22 -15.17 15.80 0.60
N GLU A 23 -15.78 16.70 1.40
CA GLU A 23 -15.16 17.96 1.80
C GLU A 23 -13.92 17.76 2.69
N HIS A 24 -13.89 16.67 3.44
CA HIS A 24 -12.79 16.33 4.34
C HIS A 24 -11.80 15.32 3.74
N TYR A 25 -12.01 14.93 2.48
CA TYR A 25 -11.23 13.88 1.84
C TYR A 25 -9.73 14.17 1.87
N GLY A 26 -9.32 15.39 1.51
CA GLY A 26 -7.91 15.77 1.51
C GLY A 26 -7.20 15.59 2.84
N ALA A 27 -7.89 15.88 3.94
CA ALA A 27 -7.34 15.76 5.30
C ALA A 27 -7.38 14.33 5.86
N ARG A 28 -8.30 13.48 5.38
CA ARG A 28 -8.57 12.16 5.98
C ARG A 28 -8.15 10.97 5.13
N ARG A 29 -7.84 11.20 3.85
CA ARG A 29 -7.57 10.15 2.87
C ARG A 29 -6.40 9.25 3.20
N ASP A 30 -5.46 9.70 4.02
CA ASP A 30 -4.23 8.97 4.32
C ASP A 30 -4.30 8.11 5.59
N PHE A 31 -5.37 8.21 6.36
CA PHE A 31 -5.51 7.54 7.66
C PHE A 31 -6.37 6.27 7.54
N PRO A 32 -5.78 5.05 7.55
CA PRO A 32 -6.51 3.80 7.32
C PRO A 32 -7.52 3.45 8.43
N ALA A 33 -7.32 3.96 9.65
CA ALA A 33 -8.28 3.78 10.74
C ALA A 33 -9.51 4.69 10.64
N VAL A 34 -9.45 5.72 9.78
CA VAL A 34 -10.51 6.72 9.60
C VAL A 34 -11.38 6.37 8.39
N LYS A 35 -12.69 6.47 8.51
CA LYS A 35 -13.60 6.35 7.37
C LYS A 35 -13.52 7.62 6.50
N GLY A 36 -12.39 7.82 5.81
CA GLY A 36 -12.07 9.03 5.03
C GLY A 36 -12.22 8.89 3.51
N VAL A 37 -12.13 7.67 2.98
CA VAL A 37 -12.16 7.40 1.53
C VAL A 37 -13.56 7.04 1.03
N SER A 38 -13.75 7.03 -0.29
CA SER A 38 -15.06 6.77 -0.93
C SER A 38 -15.49 5.31 -0.88
N TYR A 39 -14.54 4.37 -0.84
CA TYR A 39 -14.74 2.92 -1.01
C TYR A 39 -15.36 2.51 -2.37
N LEU A 40 -15.30 3.38 -3.37
CA LEU A 40 -15.91 3.14 -4.68
C LEU A 40 -15.03 2.33 -5.65
N SER A 41 -13.81 1.96 -5.27
CA SER A 41 -12.85 1.31 -6.17
C SER A 41 -13.41 0.04 -6.83
N VAL A 42 -14.10 -0.83 -6.08
CA VAL A 42 -14.75 -2.03 -6.62
C VAL A 42 -15.85 -1.65 -7.62
N HIS A 43 -16.67 -0.67 -7.29
CA HIS A 43 -17.75 -0.22 -8.17
C HIS A 43 -17.24 0.46 -9.44
N LEU A 44 -16.13 1.21 -9.34
CA LEU A 44 -15.46 1.78 -10.51
C LEU A 44 -14.84 0.68 -11.38
N ARG A 45 -14.29 -0.37 -10.77
CA ARG A 45 -13.72 -1.52 -11.51
C ARG A 45 -14.78 -2.24 -12.33
N PHE A 46 -15.96 -2.46 -11.76
CA PHE A 46 -17.06 -3.18 -12.42
C PHE A 46 -18.04 -2.28 -13.16
N GLY A 47 -17.79 -0.96 -13.23
CA GLY A 47 -18.63 -0.02 -13.96
C GLY A 47 -20.06 0.12 -13.41
N THR A 48 -20.29 -0.21 -12.13
CA THR A 48 -21.62 -0.08 -11.49
C THR A 48 -21.91 1.35 -11.02
N ILE A 49 -20.98 2.26 -11.24
CA ILE A 49 -21.14 3.72 -11.13
C ILE A 49 -20.35 4.40 -12.24
N SER A 50 -20.91 5.49 -12.79
CA SER A 50 -20.28 6.23 -13.88
C SER A 50 -19.16 7.13 -13.37
N VAL A 51 -17.91 6.91 -13.86
CA VAL A 51 -16.78 7.82 -13.55
C VAL A 51 -17.07 9.26 -14.00
N ARG A 52 -17.78 9.45 -15.12
CA ARG A 52 -18.15 10.80 -15.62
C ARG A 52 -19.10 11.52 -14.68
N GLU A 53 -20.04 10.79 -14.07
CA GLU A 53 -20.94 11.35 -13.03
C GLU A 53 -20.11 11.80 -11.82
N LEU A 54 -19.19 10.98 -11.37
CA LEU A 54 -18.31 11.29 -10.23
C LEU A 54 -17.41 12.50 -10.50
N VAL A 55 -16.85 12.61 -11.71
CA VAL A 55 -16.05 13.78 -12.13
C VAL A 55 -16.88 15.06 -12.10
N ARG A 56 -18.11 15.06 -12.69
CA ARG A 56 -18.98 16.23 -12.64
C ARG A 56 -19.27 16.66 -11.20
N ALA A 57 -19.63 15.70 -10.36
CA ALA A 57 -19.94 15.98 -8.97
C ALA A 57 -18.69 16.50 -8.18
N ALA A 58 -17.49 16.01 -8.49
CA ALA A 58 -16.25 16.51 -7.90
C ALA A 58 -15.97 17.96 -8.29
N VAL A 59 -16.17 18.30 -9.56
CA VAL A 59 -16.03 19.70 -10.09
C VAL A 59 -17.05 20.62 -9.44
N GLU A 60 -18.33 20.24 -9.42
CA GLU A 60 -19.42 21.04 -8.83
C GLU A 60 -19.16 21.33 -7.34
N ARG A 61 -18.58 20.38 -6.61
CA ARG A 61 -18.25 20.51 -5.18
C ARG A 61 -16.88 21.11 -4.91
N ARG A 62 -16.09 21.43 -5.93
CA ARG A 62 -14.70 21.87 -5.81
C ARG A 62 -13.83 20.90 -4.98
N ALA A 63 -14.09 19.61 -5.16
CA ALA A 63 -13.37 18.54 -4.44
C ALA A 63 -12.10 18.14 -5.20
N ASP A 64 -11.18 19.08 -5.41
CA ASP A 64 -10.02 18.96 -6.31
C ASP A 64 -9.12 17.78 -5.94
N THR A 65 -8.88 17.55 -4.64
CA THR A 65 -8.07 16.42 -4.18
C THR A 65 -8.70 15.08 -4.55
N TRP A 66 -10.03 14.96 -4.49
CA TRP A 66 -10.70 13.72 -4.89
C TRP A 66 -10.82 13.60 -6.41
N LEU A 67 -11.03 14.72 -7.10
CA LEU A 67 -11.02 14.78 -8.57
C LEU A 67 -9.67 14.27 -9.13
N SER A 68 -8.56 14.66 -8.52
CA SER A 68 -7.23 14.21 -8.95
C SER A 68 -7.08 12.68 -8.88
N GLU A 69 -7.75 11.99 -7.94
CA GLU A 69 -7.70 10.52 -7.88
C GLU A 69 -8.45 9.86 -9.04
N LEU A 70 -9.53 10.48 -9.53
CA LEU A 70 -10.22 10.01 -10.73
C LEU A 70 -9.38 10.25 -11.99
N VAL A 71 -8.62 11.35 -12.02
CA VAL A 71 -7.66 11.65 -13.10
C VAL A 71 -6.49 10.67 -13.07
N TRP A 72 -5.95 10.33 -11.89
CA TRP A 72 -4.91 9.29 -11.76
C TRP A 72 -5.33 7.94 -12.31
N ARG A 73 -6.60 7.56 -12.12
CA ARG A 73 -7.15 6.35 -12.71
C ARG A 73 -7.04 6.36 -14.24
N GLU A 74 -7.50 7.44 -14.89
CA GLU A 74 -7.41 7.59 -16.35
C GLU A 74 -5.96 7.66 -16.84
N PHE A 75 -5.08 8.31 -16.09
CA PHE A 75 -3.66 8.38 -16.40
C PHE A 75 -3.03 6.98 -16.48
N TYR A 76 -3.32 6.09 -15.53
CA TYR A 76 -2.78 4.73 -15.59
C TYR A 76 -3.38 3.88 -16.73
N PHE A 77 -4.63 4.08 -17.08
CA PHE A 77 -5.20 3.46 -18.28
C PHE A 77 -4.48 3.92 -19.55
N MET A 78 -4.24 5.22 -19.68
CA MET A 78 -3.50 5.79 -20.80
C MET A 78 -2.06 5.24 -20.87
N ILE A 79 -1.38 5.08 -19.74
CA ILE A 79 -0.03 4.51 -19.71
C ILE A 79 -0.05 3.07 -20.21
N LEU A 80 -0.97 2.23 -19.74
CA LEU A 80 -1.04 0.84 -20.18
C LEU A 80 -1.41 0.71 -21.66
N ASP A 81 -2.29 1.57 -22.16
CA ASP A 81 -2.72 1.57 -23.56
C ASP A 81 -1.57 1.96 -24.51
N HIS A 82 -0.83 3.03 -24.18
CA HIS A 82 0.27 3.51 -25.03
C HIS A 82 1.58 2.73 -24.86
N PHE A 83 1.77 2.11 -23.69
CA PHE A 83 2.98 1.37 -23.33
C PHE A 83 2.66 -0.03 -22.78
N PRO A 84 1.98 -0.92 -23.56
CA PRO A 84 1.49 -2.21 -23.07
C PRO A 84 2.59 -3.11 -22.50
N ARG A 85 3.86 -2.91 -22.91
CA ARG A 85 5.00 -3.64 -22.35
C ARG A 85 5.18 -3.47 -20.83
N VAL A 86 4.59 -2.41 -20.23
CA VAL A 86 4.71 -2.18 -18.78
C VAL A 86 4.03 -3.27 -17.96
N ALA A 87 3.16 -4.08 -18.57
CA ALA A 87 2.57 -5.24 -17.91
C ALA A 87 3.63 -6.21 -17.37
N ASP A 88 4.74 -6.39 -18.11
CA ASP A 88 5.79 -7.35 -17.81
C ASP A 88 7.16 -6.71 -17.53
N HIS A 89 7.34 -5.45 -17.94
CA HIS A 89 8.62 -4.72 -17.89
C HIS A 89 8.51 -3.42 -17.11
N ALA A 90 9.62 -2.92 -16.62
CA ALA A 90 9.70 -1.58 -16.05
C ALA A 90 9.37 -0.53 -17.11
N PHE A 91 8.63 0.52 -16.77
CA PHE A 91 8.37 1.63 -17.68
C PHE A 91 9.70 2.28 -18.14
N LYS A 92 10.63 2.45 -17.21
CA LYS A 92 12.01 2.88 -17.48
C LYS A 92 12.86 1.63 -17.71
N PRO A 93 13.31 1.35 -18.96
CA PRO A 93 13.97 0.08 -19.32
C PRO A 93 15.21 -0.26 -18.50
N GLU A 94 15.96 0.76 -18.07
CA GLU A 94 17.17 0.57 -17.26
C GLU A 94 16.88 -0.10 -15.90
N TYR A 95 15.65 -0.01 -15.41
CA TYR A 95 15.23 -0.64 -14.14
C TYR A 95 14.98 -2.15 -14.28
N ASP A 96 14.86 -2.68 -15.50
CA ASP A 96 14.79 -4.14 -15.70
C ASP A 96 16.13 -4.83 -15.41
N ALA A 97 17.24 -4.07 -15.34
CA ALA A 97 18.55 -4.59 -14.94
C ALA A 97 18.72 -4.79 -13.43
N ILE A 98 17.76 -4.35 -12.60
CA ILE A 98 17.84 -4.49 -11.15
C ILE A 98 17.86 -5.97 -10.76
N GLN A 99 18.86 -6.37 -9.97
CA GLN A 99 18.97 -7.71 -9.44
C GLN A 99 18.15 -7.84 -8.14
N TRP A 100 17.01 -8.48 -8.24
CA TRP A 100 16.13 -8.73 -7.12
C TRP A 100 16.62 -9.91 -6.27
N ALA A 101 16.35 -9.85 -4.97
CA ALA A 101 16.67 -10.94 -4.07
C ALA A 101 15.73 -12.13 -4.30
N HIS A 102 16.29 -13.33 -4.28
CA HIS A 102 15.51 -14.56 -4.19
C HIS A 102 15.39 -14.96 -2.72
N TRP A 103 14.27 -14.59 -2.10
CA TRP A 103 14.01 -14.86 -0.68
C TRP A 103 12.58 -15.35 -0.45
N PRO A 104 12.30 -16.66 -0.71
CA PRO A 104 10.99 -17.26 -0.59
C PRO A 104 10.36 -17.12 0.81
N GLU A 105 11.16 -17.26 1.87
CA GLU A 105 10.70 -17.15 3.26
C GLU A 105 10.27 -15.72 3.59
N GLY A 106 11.03 -14.72 3.17
CA GLY A 106 10.68 -13.30 3.33
C GLY A 106 9.40 -12.95 2.56
N TYR A 107 9.26 -13.46 1.34
CA TYR A 107 8.03 -13.31 0.55
C TYR A 107 6.83 -14.00 1.22
N ALA A 108 7.01 -15.20 1.77
CA ALA A 108 5.95 -15.89 2.49
C ALA A 108 5.53 -15.15 3.76
N ALA A 109 6.47 -14.61 4.52
CA ALA A 109 6.21 -13.79 5.71
C ALA A 109 5.44 -12.51 5.34
N TRP A 110 5.83 -11.82 4.27
CA TRP A 110 5.12 -10.63 3.76
C TRP A 110 3.68 -10.96 3.38
N ARG A 111 3.45 -12.00 2.58
CA ARG A 111 2.10 -12.45 2.20
C ARG A 111 1.22 -12.79 3.40
N ALA A 112 1.81 -13.43 4.42
CA ALA A 112 1.09 -13.86 5.61
C ALA A 112 0.85 -12.73 6.64
N GLY A 113 1.42 -11.52 6.44
CA GLY A 113 1.40 -10.45 7.43
C GLY A 113 2.11 -10.86 8.72
N LYS A 114 3.35 -11.37 8.57
CA LYS A 114 4.22 -11.87 9.64
C LYS A 114 5.67 -11.35 9.48
N THR A 115 5.80 -10.10 9.07
CA THR A 115 7.12 -9.47 8.85
C THR A 115 7.77 -8.95 10.13
N GLY A 116 7.00 -8.83 11.22
CA GLY A 116 7.41 -8.18 12.45
C GLY A 116 7.27 -6.65 12.39
N TYR A 117 6.76 -6.08 11.30
CA TYR A 117 6.44 -4.66 11.16
C TYR A 117 4.92 -4.47 11.23
N PRO A 118 4.37 -3.97 12.37
CA PRO A 118 2.93 -4.02 12.66
C PRO A 118 2.01 -3.41 11.62
N LEU A 119 2.38 -2.25 11.03
CA LEU A 119 1.57 -1.61 9.99
C LEU A 119 1.57 -2.42 8.69
N VAL A 120 2.71 -3.00 8.31
CA VAL A 120 2.83 -3.87 7.12
C VAL A 120 1.99 -5.13 7.32
N ASP A 121 2.12 -5.76 8.49
CA ASP A 121 1.39 -6.99 8.82
C ASP A 121 -0.11 -6.75 8.88
N ALA A 122 -0.55 -5.67 9.52
CA ALA A 122 -1.96 -5.26 9.57
C ALA A 122 -2.54 -5.04 8.17
N ALA A 123 -1.77 -4.40 7.28
CA ALA A 123 -2.19 -4.14 5.91
C ALA A 123 -2.35 -5.43 5.08
N MET A 124 -1.38 -6.34 5.18
CA MET A 124 -1.44 -7.62 4.48
C MET A 124 -2.57 -8.52 5.02
N ARG A 125 -2.79 -8.52 6.33
CA ARG A 125 -3.92 -9.24 6.95
C ARG A 125 -5.27 -8.62 6.56
N GLN A 126 -5.37 -7.30 6.41
CA GLN A 126 -6.57 -6.66 5.85
C GLN A 126 -6.86 -7.15 4.43
N LEU A 127 -5.84 -7.18 3.55
CA LEU A 127 -5.98 -7.68 2.19
C LEU A 127 -6.49 -9.11 2.18
N ASN A 128 -5.82 -10.00 2.92
CA ASN A 128 -6.13 -11.43 2.96
C ASN A 128 -7.54 -11.70 3.51
N HIS A 129 -8.00 -10.88 4.47
CA HIS A 129 -9.32 -11.03 5.09
C HIS A 129 -10.45 -10.47 4.24
N SER A 130 -10.21 -9.35 3.54
CA SER A 130 -11.31 -8.55 2.95
C SER A 130 -11.24 -8.38 1.43
N GLY A 131 -10.14 -8.75 0.78
CA GLY A 131 -9.91 -8.46 -0.63
C GLY A 131 -9.79 -6.96 -0.94
N TRP A 132 -9.53 -6.13 0.08
CA TRP A 132 -9.38 -4.69 -0.07
C TRP A 132 -8.27 -4.16 0.81
N MET A 133 -7.55 -3.16 0.34
CA MET A 133 -6.52 -2.46 1.10
C MET A 133 -6.59 -0.96 0.84
N HIS A 134 -6.44 -0.17 1.90
CA HIS A 134 -6.37 1.29 1.84
C HIS A 134 -5.18 1.74 0.98
N ASN A 135 -5.33 2.79 0.14
CA ASN A 135 -4.28 3.23 -0.78
C ASN A 135 -2.93 3.51 -0.10
N ARG A 136 -2.93 4.23 1.03
CA ARG A 136 -1.69 4.50 1.79
C ARG A 136 -0.95 3.22 2.16
N LEU A 137 -1.68 2.19 2.52
CA LEU A 137 -1.10 0.90 2.90
C LEU A 137 -0.56 0.13 1.70
N ARG A 138 -1.21 0.22 0.52
CA ARG A 138 -0.66 -0.37 -0.73
C ARG A 138 0.72 0.19 -1.02
N MET A 139 0.92 1.50 -0.85
CA MET A 139 2.23 2.15 -1.03
C MET A 139 3.26 1.64 0.00
N VAL A 140 2.87 1.52 1.26
CA VAL A 140 3.76 1.07 2.34
C VAL A 140 4.21 -0.37 2.13
N VAL A 141 3.28 -1.31 1.87
CA VAL A 141 3.63 -2.73 1.72
C VAL A 141 4.35 -3.02 0.41
N ALA A 142 4.10 -2.25 -0.65
CA ALA A 142 4.82 -2.37 -1.92
C ALA A 142 6.25 -1.84 -1.81
N SER A 143 6.44 -0.71 -1.13
CA SER A 143 7.77 -0.19 -0.80
C SER A 143 8.53 -1.18 0.08
N PHE A 144 7.89 -1.77 1.08
CA PHE A 144 8.51 -2.76 1.97
C PHE A 144 8.98 -3.99 1.20
N LEU A 145 8.12 -4.57 0.35
CA LEU A 145 8.50 -5.73 -0.47
C LEU A 145 9.70 -5.44 -1.37
N SER A 146 9.63 -4.34 -2.13
CA SER A 146 10.62 -4.05 -3.17
C SER A 146 11.91 -3.43 -2.63
N LYS A 147 11.84 -2.68 -1.53
CA LYS A 147 12.97 -1.90 -1.02
C LYS A 147 13.55 -2.44 0.30
N ASP A 148 12.72 -2.91 1.22
CA ASP A 148 13.23 -3.49 2.46
C ASP A 148 13.59 -4.98 2.28
N LEU A 149 12.73 -5.76 1.62
CA LEU A 149 13.04 -7.17 1.34
C LEU A 149 13.84 -7.36 0.04
N GLY A 150 13.89 -6.36 -0.83
CA GLY A 150 14.58 -6.44 -2.12
C GLY A 150 13.97 -7.44 -3.11
N ILE A 151 12.72 -7.82 -2.91
CA ILE A 151 11.99 -8.80 -3.74
C ILE A 151 11.35 -8.11 -4.93
N ASP A 152 11.32 -8.81 -6.08
CA ASP A 152 10.76 -8.30 -7.32
C ASP A 152 9.31 -7.82 -7.12
N TRP A 153 9.06 -6.58 -7.50
CA TRP A 153 7.75 -5.95 -7.42
C TRP A 153 6.67 -6.71 -8.18
N ARG A 154 7.01 -7.44 -9.26
CA ARG A 154 6.08 -8.22 -10.06
C ARG A 154 5.42 -9.35 -9.25
N LEU A 155 6.14 -9.91 -8.27
CA LEU A 155 5.57 -10.92 -7.37
C LEU A 155 4.50 -10.31 -6.46
N GLY A 156 4.73 -9.10 -5.98
CA GLY A 156 3.74 -8.38 -5.18
C GLY A 156 2.55 -7.90 -6.00
N GLU A 157 2.80 -7.40 -7.21
CA GLU A 157 1.79 -7.02 -8.20
C GLU A 157 0.85 -8.18 -8.50
N LYS A 158 1.39 -9.35 -8.79
CA LYS A 158 0.62 -10.57 -9.00
C LYS A 158 -0.17 -10.99 -7.77
N TYR A 159 0.42 -10.90 -6.58
CA TYR A 159 -0.30 -11.22 -5.34
C TYR A 159 -1.52 -10.31 -5.13
N PHE A 160 -1.39 -9.02 -5.45
CA PHE A 160 -2.50 -8.08 -5.41
C PHE A 160 -3.55 -8.40 -6.48
N ALA A 161 -3.14 -8.79 -7.68
CA ALA A 161 -4.06 -9.21 -8.74
C ALA A 161 -4.93 -10.40 -8.31
N ASP A 162 -4.34 -11.36 -7.61
CA ASP A 162 -5.02 -12.57 -7.16
C ASP A 162 -5.96 -12.32 -5.95
N HIS A 163 -5.78 -11.21 -5.19
CA HIS A 163 -6.49 -10.99 -3.92
C HIS A 163 -7.40 -9.76 -3.88
N LEU A 164 -7.16 -8.74 -4.73
CA LEU A 164 -7.94 -7.50 -4.69
C LEU A 164 -9.28 -7.64 -5.42
N ASN A 165 -10.38 -7.34 -4.73
CA ASN A 165 -11.72 -7.25 -5.34
C ASN A 165 -11.84 -6.08 -6.33
N ASP A 166 -11.01 -5.05 -6.19
CA ASP A 166 -10.94 -3.89 -7.08
C ASP A 166 -9.77 -3.97 -8.07
N PHE A 167 -9.22 -5.17 -8.30
CA PHE A 167 -8.09 -5.33 -9.20
C PHE A 167 -8.36 -4.73 -10.58
N ASP A 168 -7.45 -3.88 -11.00
CA ASP A 168 -7.33 -3.32 -12.34
C ASP A 168 -5.85 -3.30 -12.71
N LEU A 169 -5.49 -3.89 -13.85
CA LEU A 169 -4.09 -4.04 -14.25
C LEU A 169 -3.39 -2.69 -14.34
N SER A 170 -4.05 -1.67 -14.92
CA SER A 170 -3.44 -0.35 -15.11
C SER A 170 -3.06 0.31 -13.79
N ALA A 171 -4.01 0.39 -12.87
CA ALA A 171 -3.81 1.02 -11.57
C ALA A 171 -2.90 0.19 -10.66
N ASN A 172 -3.02 -1.14 -10.69
CA ASN A 172 -2.18 -2.04 -9.89
C ASN A 172 -0.73 -1.98 -10.35
N ASN A 173 -0.48 -2.16 -11.64
CA ASN A 173 0.86 -2.10 -12.24
C ASN A 173 1.50 -0.72 -12.03
N GLY A 174 0.76 0.36 -12.32
CA GLY A 174 1.24 1.72 -12.12
C GLY A 174 1.62 2.01 -10.67
N GLY A 175 0.80 1.58 -9.72
CA GLY A 175 1.07 1.73 -8.27
C GLY A 175 2.29 0.93 -7.80
N TRP A 176 2.45 -0.31 -8.27
CA TRP A 176 3.62 -1.13 -7.97
C TRP A 176 4.90 -0.55 -8.54
N GLN A 177 4.89 -0.12 -9.81
CA GLN A 177 6.03 0.53 -10.44
C GLN A 177 6.36 1.89 -9.82
N TRP A 178 5.34 2.63 -9.35
CA TRP A 178 5.57 3.85 -8.59
C TRP A 178 6.36 3.56 -7.30
N ALA A 179 5.97 2.55 -6.53
CA ALA A 179 6.65 2.16 -5.29
C ALA A 179 8.06 1.60 -5.54
N ALA A 180 8.23 0.80 -6.60
CA ALA A 180 9.50 0.25 -7.02
C ALA A 180 10.41 1.24 -7.76
N SER A 181 9.95 2.48 -7.98
CA SER A 181 10.69 3.55 -8.68
C SER A 181 10.95 3.32 -10.17
N SER A 182 10.30 2.34 -10.77
CA SER A 182 10.49 1.93 -12.18
C SER A 182 9.44 2.52 -13.14
N GLY A 183 8.39 3.15 -12.61
CA GLY A 183 7.25 3.68 -13.38
C GLY A 183 7.52 5.03 -14.04
N CYS A 184 6.55 5.49 -14.84
CA CYS A 184 6.61 6.78 -15.56
C CYS A 184 6.65 7.98 -14.60
N ASP A 185 5.83 7.97 -13.56
CA ASP A 185 5.75 8.98 -12.50
C ASP A 185 6.18 8.39 -11.15
N ALA A 186 7.24 7.59 -11.16
CA ALA A 186 7.72 6.90 -9.99
C ALA A 186 8.42 7.84 -9.02
N GLN A 187 8.24 7.58 -7.72
CA GLN A 187 9.05 8.29 -6.74
C GLN A 187 10.54 7.96 -6.90
N PRO A 188 11.42 8.88 -6.52
CA PRO A 188 12.85 8.65 -6.60
C PRO A 188 13.27 7.38 -5.84
N TYR A 189 14.18 6.59 -6.41
CA TYR A 189 14.61 5.30 -5.82
C TYR A 189 15.19 5.45 -4.41
N PHE A 190 15.81 6.59 -4.08
CA PHE A 190 16.38 6.88 -2.76
C PHE A 190 15.31 7.22 -1.70
N ARG A 191 14.07 7.43 -2.09
CA ARG A 191 12.94 7.62 -1.17
C ARG A 191 12.40 6.25 -0.77
N ILE A 192 12.91 5.73 0.33
CA ILE A 192 12.53 4.46 0.93
C ILE A 192 11.65 4.78 2.14
N PHE A 193 10.46 4.21 2.19
CA PHE A 193 9.57 4.42 3.32
C PHE A 193 10.10 3.68 4.55
N ASN A 194 10.26 4.39 5.67
CA ASN A 194 10.49 3.73 6.94
C ASN A 194 9.13 3.24 7.49
N PRO A 195 8.93 1.91 7.67
CA PRO A 195 7.64 1.37 8.07
C PRO A 195 7.16 1.86 9.44
N VAL A 196 8.08 2.12 10.37
CA VAL A 196 7.77 2.65 11.71
C VAL A 196 7.27 4.09 11.60
N THR A 197 8.00 4.95 10.91
CA THR A 197 7.60 6.36 10.72
C THR A 197 6.27 6.48 9.95
N GLN A 198 6.03 5.59 8.96
CA GLN A 198 4.73 5.53 8.28
C GLN A 198 3.61 5.12 9.25
N SER A 199 3.89 4.18 10.15
CA SER A 199 2.96 3.70 11.17
C SER A 199 2.58 4.82 12.15
N GLU A 200 3.57 5.49 12.74
CA GLU A 200 3.37 6.61 13.67
C GLU A 200 2.58 7.75 13.02
N LYS A 201 2.87 8.06 11.76
CA LYS A 201 2.22 9.16 11.05
C LYS A 201 0.76 8.88 10.67
N PHE A 202 0.46 7.67 10.19
CA PHE A 202 -0.83 7.36 9.56
C PHE A 202 -1.75 6.49 10.41
N ASP A 203 -1.25 5.92 11.50
CA ASP A 203 -2.06 5.22 12.53
C ASP A 203 -1.57 5.59 13.95
N PRO A 204 -1.48 6.90 14.30
CA PRO A 204 -0.80 7.37 15.52
C PRO A 204 -1.33 6.73 16.81
N ASP A 205 -2.61 6.37 16.83
CA ASP A 205 -3.24 5.68 17.94
C ASP A 205 -3.13 4.14 17.84
N GLY A 206 -2.53 3.58 16.80
CA GLY A 206 -2.47 2.14 16.56
C GLY A 206 -3.83 1.46 16.38
N LYS A 207 -4.87 2.22 15.99
CA LYS A 207 -6.24 1.69 15.86
C LYS A 207 -6.38 0.70 14.72
N PHE A 208 -5.70 0.97 13.61
CA PHE A 208 -5.67 0.08 12.47
C PHE A 208 -4.87 -1.19 12.78
N ILE A 209 -3.71 -1.04 13.40
CA ILE A 209 -2.87 -2.17 13.83
C ILE A 209 -3.67 -3.08 14.78
N ARG A 210 -4.27 -2.54 15.84
CA ARG A 210 -5.05 -3.34 16.81
C ARG A 210 -6.19 -4.12 16.18
N ARG A 211 -6.79 -3.60 15.11
CA ARG A 211 -7.89 -4.27 14.40
C ARG A 211 -7.43 -5.53 13.67
N TYR A 212 -6.23 -5.51 13.06
CA TYR A 212 -5.76 -6.59 12.19
C TYR A 212 -4.60 -7.41 12.81
N VAL A 213 -4.02 -6.91 13.89
CA VAL A 213 -2.97 -7.57 14.68
C VAL A 213 -3.40 -7.58 16.15
N PRO A 214 -4.45 -8.37 16.50
CA PRO A 214 -5.03 -8.36 17.83
C PRO A 214 -4.07 -8.78 18.94
N GLU A 215 -3.03 -9.54 18.62
CA GLU A 215 -1.96 -9.92 19.55
C GLU A 215 -1.21 -8.70 20.11
N LEU A 216 -1.18 -7.57 19.38
CA LEU A 216 -0.58 -6.32 19.85
C LEU A 216 -1.58 -5.35 20.53
N ALA A 217 -2.83 -5.76 20.71
CA ALA A 217 -3.88 -4.83 21.15
C ALA A 217 -3.64 -4.22 22.54
N ARG A 218 -2.86 -4.91 23.41
CA ARG A 218 -2.53 -4.46 24.77
C ARG A 218 -1.42 -3.43 24.83
N LEU A 219 -0.65 -3.25 23.75
CA LEU A 219 0.48 -2.32 23.72
C LEU A 219 0.00 -0.87 23.74
N GLY A 220 0.78 0.00 24.38
CA GLY A 220 0.61 1.44 24.32
C GLY A 220 0.75 2.00 22.90
N ASN A 221 0.25 3.22 22.67
CA ASN A 221 0.32 3.85 21.34
C ASN A 221 1.77 4.07 20.87
N ARG A 222 2.72 4.25 21.79
CA ARG A 222 4.12 4.40 21.48
C ARG A 222 4.74 3.08 21.01
N ASP A 223 4.49 2.00 21.72
CA ASP A 223 5.21 0.74 21.56
C ASP A 223 4.64 -0.11 20.43
N ILE A 224 3.37 0.10 20.08
CA ILE A 224 2.66 -0.68 19.05
C ILE A 224 3.29 -0.54 17.65
N HIS A 225 4.02 0.54 17.37
CA HIS A 225 4.65 0.80 16.07
C HIS A 225 5.98 0.07 15.88
N ALA A 226 6.68 -0.23 16.98
CA ALA A 226 7.97 -0.90 16.98
C ALA A 226 8.15 -1.77 18.25
N PRO A 227 7.32 -2.81 18.46
CA PRO A 227 7.25 -3.56 19.71
C PRO A 227 8.53 -4.28 20.07
N TRP A 228 9.42 -4.56 19.12
CA TRP A 228 10.75 -5.14 19.36
C TRP A 228 11.72 -4.21 20.08
N GLN A 229 11.40 -2.91 20.21
CA GLN A 229 12.23 -1.95 20.95
C GLN A 229 11.92 -1.95 22.45
N MET A 230 10.85 -2.63 22.89
CA MET A 230 10.53 -2.80 24.29
C MET A 230 11.54 -3.71 24.98
N SER A 231 11.87 -3.42 26.24
CA SER A 231 12.66 -4.33 27.06
C SER A 231 11.92 -5.66 27.27
N GLN A 232 12.67 -6.74 27.53
CA GLN A 232 12.07 -8.05 27.79
C GLN A 232 11.09 -8.00 28.95
N HIS A 233 11.39 -7.25 30.02
CA HIS A 233 10.53 -7.07 31.18
C HIS A 233 9.19 -6.41 30.81
N GLU A 234 9.19 -5.37 29.96
CA GLU A 234 7.97 -4.73 29.47
C GLU A 234 7.13 -5.69 28.65
N GLN A 235 7.77 -6.45 27.74
CA GLN A 235 7.10 -7.45 26.92
C GLN A 235 6.41 -8.52 27.77
N GLU A 236 7.09 -9.06 28.78
CA GLU A 236 6.55 -10.06 29.72
C GLU A 236 5.40 -9.48 30.54
N THR A 237 5.54 -8.25 31.05
CA THR A 237 4.52 -7.57 31.85
C THR A 237 3.24 -7.33 31.05
N LEU A 238 3.37 -6.97 29.77
CA LEU A 238 2.24 -6.74 28.87
C LEU A 238 1.70 -8.04 28.23
N GLY A 239 2.41 -9.15 28.41
CA GLY A 239 2.05 -10.45 27.87
C GLY A 239 2.16 -10.51 26.34
N VAL A 240 3.11 -9.79 25.77
CA VAL A 240 3.42 -9.76 24.32
C VAL A 240 4.93 -9.90 24.12
N VAL A 241 5.39 -11.14 23.99
CA VAL A 241 6.82 -11.46 23.81
C VAL A 241 7.14 -11.57 22.31
N ILE A 242 8.04 -10.72 21.85
CA ILE A 242 8.45 -10.70 20.43
C ILE A 242 9.30 -11.95 20.13
N GLY A 243 8.99 -12.59 19.01
CA GLY A 243 9.54 -13.91 18.63
C GLY A 243 8.69 -15.09 19.10
N ARG A 244 7.74 -14.88 20.05
CA ARG A 244 6.81 -15.90 20.52
C ARG A 244 5.36 -15.57 20.17
N ASP A 245 4.87 -14.43 20.63
CA ASP A 245 3.46 -14.03 20.47
C ASP A 245 3.25 -13.18 19.21
N TYR A 246 4.27 -12.44 18.80
CA TYR A 246 4.34 -11.68 17.56
C TYR A 246 5.74 -11.83 16.95
N PRO A 247 5.89 -11.91 15.60
CA PRO A 247 7.18 -12.09 14.97
C PRO A 247 8.19 -10.97 15.31
N ALA A 248 9.46 -11.32 15.43
CA ALA A 248 10.54 -10.34 15.37
C ALA A 248 10.65 -9.77 13.94
N PRO A 249 11.14 -8.53 13.76
CA PRO A 249 11.42 -7.98 12.44
C PRO A 249 12.30 -8.91 11.61
N ILE A 250 11.83 -9.27 10.40
CA ILE A 250 12.58 -10.17 9.50
C ILE A 250 13.74 -9.46 8.78
N VAL A 251 13.79 -8.14 8.86
CA VAL A 251 14.82 -7.30 8.24
C VAL A 251 15.08 -6.08 9.12
N ASP A 252 16.34 -5.63 9.19
CA ASP A 252 16.68 -4.31 9.73
C ASP A 252 16.51 -3.26 8.64
N HIS A 253 15.63 -2.27 8.87
CA HIS A 253 15.32 -1.22 7.90
C HIS A 253 16.54 -0.36 7.53
N ALA A 254 17.43 -0.06 8.49
CA ALA A 254 18.59 0.78 8.22
C ALA A 254 19.58 0.07 7.30
N GLN A 255 19.83 -1.22 7.54
CA GLN A 255 20.64 -2.06 6.67
C GLN A 255 19.99 -2.24 5.30
N ALA A 256 18.71 -2.61 5.25
CA ALA A 256 17.94 -2.77 4.01
C ALA A 256 17.98 -1.52 3.13
N ARG A 257 17.95 -0.34 3.74
CA ARG A 257 18.07 0.94 3.03
C ARG A 257 19.44 1.05 2.33
N VAL A 258 20.53 0.68 2.97
CA VAL A 258 21.88 0.70 2.38
C VAL A 258 21.94 -0.27 1.19
N GLU A 259 21.47 -1.51 1.40
CA GLU A 259 21.45 -2.54 0.36
C GLU A 259 20.61 -2.12 -0.85
N THR A 260 19.46 -1.49 -0.62
CA THR A 260 18.59 -0.98 -1.69
C THR A 260 19.26 0.14 -2.47
N LEU A 261 19.91 1.08 -1.82
CA LEU A 261 20.65 2.14 -2.51
C LEU A 261 21.77 1.55 -3.39
N ALA A 262 22.47 0.50 -2.91
CA ALA A 262 23.47 -0.23 -3.68
C ALA A 262 22.84 -0.98 -4.88
N ARG A 263 21.71 -1.68 -4.66
CA ARG A 263 20.95 -2.40 -5.70
C ARG A 263 20.53 -1.48 -6.84
N TYR A 264 19.99 -0.30 -6.50
CA TYR A 264 19.54 0.68 -7.49
C TYR A 264 20.69 1.51 -8.11
N ALA A 265 21.93 1.39 -7.63
CA ALA A 265 23.06 2.12 -8.21
C ALA A 265 23.32 1.75 -9.68
N ILE A 266 22.90 0.56 -10.11
CA ILE A 266 23.04 0.10 -11.49
C ILE A 266 22.33 1.02 -12.49
N VAL A 267 21.18 1.61 -12.11
CA VAL A 267 20.39 2.50 -13.00
C VAL A 267 21.00 3.90 -13.17
N LYS A 268 22.05 4.22 -12.40
CA LYS A 268 22.78 5.48 -12.53
C LYS A 268 23.90 5.45 -13.56
N LYS A 269 24.34 4.26 -14.00
CA LYS A 269 25.37 4.17 -15.02
C LYS A 269 24.73 4.54 -16.35
N PRO A 270 25.24 5.58 -17.07
CA PRO A 270 24.83 5.80 -18.44
C PRO A 270 25.11 4.51 -19.19
N VAL A 271 24.10 4.03 -19.94
CA VAL A 271 24.34 2.98 -20.95
C VAL A 271 25.38 3.55 -21.87
N SER A 272 26.60 3.01 -21.85
CA SER A 272 27.64 3.37 -22.82
C SER A 272 27.09 3.09 -24.21
N PRO A 273 27.26 4.01 -25.13
CA PRO A 273 26.74 3.90 -26.48
C PRO A 273 27.26 2.65 -27.22
#